data_6a71a1317a6bdd8cc07bc395a5aed806
#
_entry.id   6a71a1317a6bdd8cc07bc395a5aed806
#
_cell.length_a   1.000
_cell.length_b   1.000
_cell.length_c   1.000
_cell.angle_alpha   90.00
_cell.angle_beta   90.00
_cell.angle_gamma   90.00
#
_symmetry.space_group_name_H-M   'P 1'
#
loop_
_entity.id
_entity.type
_entity.pdbx_description
1 polymer ?
#
loop_
_entity_poly.entity_id
_entity_poly.type
_entity_poly.pdbx_seq_one_letter_code
_entity_poly.pdbx_strand_id
1 'polypeptide(L)'
;MNIHEILKQRILILDGAMGTMIQRYTLEEKDFRNEALKDHPRPLKGNNDLLSFTRPDVIKAIHRQYFDAGADIIETNTFSGTTIAQADYDLGQEWVDLINYESAKIAREVADEVTALNPAKPRFVAGAMGPTNRTLSISPDVNDPGYRAILFDDLVAAYKQQARKLIEGGVDLILIETIFDTLNAKAALFAVDELYEEIGKKYPVMISGTITDASGRTLSGQTTEAFLISMQHMPLLSIGLNCALGASALRP
;
A
#
# COMPACT_ATOMS: atom_id res chain seq x y z
N MET A 1 21.66 -9.54 -5.99
CA MET A 1 20.71 -10.68 -6.24
C MET A 1 19.32 -10.07 -6.33
N ASN A 2 18.56 -10.34 -7.38
CA ASN A 2 17.23 -9.79 -7.53
C ASN A 2 16.18 -10.70 -6.86
N ILE A 3 14.98 -10.14 -6.61
CA ILE A 3 13.90 -10.84 -5.90
C ILE A 3 13.49 -12.16 -6.58
N HIS A 4 13.47 -12.22 -7.91
CA HIS A 4 13.11 -13.43 -8.66
C HIS A 4 14.12 -14.58 -8.48
N GLU A 5 15.39 -14.26 -8.32
CA GLU A 5 16.44 -15.27 -8.09
C GLU A 5 16.35 -15.85 -6.69
N ILE A 6 16.02 -15.03 -5.71
CA ILE A 6 15.85 -15.48 -4.31
C ILE A 6 14.60 -16.35 -4.18
N LEU A 7 13.48 -15.96 -4.81
CA LEU A 7 12.22 -16.72 -4.82
C LEU A 7 12.38 -18.15 -5.38
N LYS A 8 13.37 -18.39 -6.25
CA LYS A 8 13.69 -19.75 -6.73
C LYS A 8 14.38 -20.60 -5.67
N GLN A 9 14.93 -20.01 -4.62
CA GLN A 9 15.73 -20.69 -3.59
C GLN A 9 14.97 -20.86 -2.30
N ARG A 10 14.12 -19.90 -1.94
CA ARG A 10 13.35 -19.90 -0.69
C ARG A 10 12.13 -19.01 -0.74
N ILE A 11 11.23 -19.23 0.21
CA ILE A 11 10.10 -18.32 0.49
C ILE A 11 10.64 -17.02 1.07
N LEU A 12 10.09 -15.90 0.64
CA LEU A 12 10.33 -14.58 1.23
C LEU A 12 9.23 -14.25 2.23
N ILE A 13 9.62 -13.65 3.33
CA ILE A 13 8.71 -13.23 4.40
C ILE A 13 8.40 -11.74 4.24
N LEU A 14 7.13 -11.41 4.04
CA LEU A 14 6.62 -10.05 4.11
C LEU A 14 6.49 -9.63 5.56
N ASP A 15 6.57 -8.35 5.86
CA ASP A 15 6.33 -7.80 7.19
C ASP A 15 4.83 -7.91 7.58
N GLY A 16 4.38 -7.10 8.52
CA GLY A 16 3.02 -7.16 9.03
C GLY A 16 2.46 -5.77 9.32
N ALA A 17 1.35 -5.74 10.04
CA ALA A 17 0.50 -4.58 10.22
C ALA A 17 1.23 -3.35 10.82
N MET A 18 1.52 -2.35 10.00
CA MET A 18 2.11 -1.06 10.40
C MET A 18 1.23 -0.35 11.44
N GLY A 19 -0.07 -0.26 11.20
CA GLY A 19 -1.01 0.42 12.10
C GLY A 19 -1.01 -0.17 13.52
N THR A 20 -0.94 -1.48 13.67
CA THR A 20 -0.85 -2.16 14.97
C THR A 20 0.45 -1.79 15.71
N MET A 21 1.55 -1.66 15.00
CA MET A 21 2.83 -1.27 15.57
C MET A 21 2.82 0.21 16.00
N ILE A 22 2.22 1.10 15.20
CA ILE A 22 2.06 2.52 15.52
C ILE A 22 1.26 2.71 16.81
N GLN A 23 0.19 1.93 17.02
CA GLN A 23 -0.65 2.02 18.23
C GLN A 23 0.13 1.80 19.54
N ARG A 24 1.26 1.12 19.50
CA ARG A 24 2.12 0.92 20.68
C ARG A 24 2.82 2.20 21.17
N TYR A 25 2.88 3.23 20.34
CA TYR A 25 3.56 4.49 20.65
C TYR A 25 2.67 5.53 21.33
N THR A 26 1.36 5.29 21.47
CA THR A 26 0.39 6.21 22.13
C THR A 26 0.53 7.66 21.63
N LEU A 27 0.51 7.83 20.29
CA LEU A 27 0.72 9.13 19.64
C LEU A 27 -0.50 10.05 19.81
N GLU A 28 -0.22 11.34 19.99
CA GLU A 28 -1.20 12.40 20.15
C GLU A 28 -1.19 13.36 18.94
N GLU A 29 -2.18 14.26 18.84
CA GLU A 29 -2.31 15.21 17.71
C GLU A 29 -0.99 15.92 17.36
N LYS A 30 -0.20 16.29 18.36
CA LYS A 30 1.09 16.96 18.18
C LYS A 30 2.12 16.11 17.40
N ASP A 31 2.00 14.78 17.47
CA ASP A 31 2.90 13.84 16.79
C ASP A 31 2.58 13.72 15.29
N PHE A 32 1.35 14.09 14.90
CA PHE A 32 0.92 14.17 13.51
C PHE A 32 1.16 15.55 12.90
N ARG A 33 1.84 16.45 13.62
CA ARG A 33 2.19 17.80 13.18
C ARG A 33 3.68 18.04 13.27
N ASN A 34 4.16 18.90 12.41
CA ASN A 34 5.49 19.48 12.48
C ASN A 34 5.39 20.97 12.11
N GLU A 35 6.52 21.65 11.92
CA GLU A 35 6.53 23.09 11.62
C GLU A 35 5.70 23.43 10.35
N ALA A 36 5.68 22.56 9.34
CA ALA A 36 4.95 22.78 8.10
C ALA A 36 3.42 22.57 8.25
N LEU A 37 2.99 21.78 9.23
CA LEU A 37 1.59 21.43 9.49
C LEU A 37 1.05 22.01 10.79
N LYS A 38 1.79 22.89 11.48
CA LYS A 38 1.38 23.42 12.79
C LYS A 38 0.04 24.14 12.77
N ASP A 39 -0.24 24.86 11.70
CA ASP A 39 -1.44 25.70 11.52
C ASP A 39 -2.49 25.00 10.64
N HIS A 40 -2.33 23.70 10.33
CA HIS A 40 -3.31 22.97 9.53
C HIS A 40 -4.68 22.95 10.22
N PRO A 41 -5.79 23.32 9.53
CA PRO A 41 -7.07 23.58 10.19
C PRO A 41 -7.79 22.34 10.72
N ARG A 42 -7.52 21.15 10.15
CA ARG A 42 -8.16 19.91 10.54
C ARG A 42 -7.32 19.11 11.53
N PRO A 43 -7.93 18.32 12.42
CA PRO A 43 -7.21 17.29 13.18
C PRO A 43 -6.52 16.30 12.25
N LEU A 44 -5.28 15.96 12.54
CA LEU A 44 -4.46 15.03 11.76
C LEU A 44 -4.22 13.71 12.47
N LYS A 45 -4.57 13.60 13.76
CA LYS A 45 -4.47 12.35 14.54
C LYS A 45 -5.28 11.25 13.86
N GLY A 46 -4.62 10.12 13.64
CA GLY A 46 -5.19 8.98 12.93
C GLY A 46 -4.73 8.84 11.48
N ASN A 47 -4.13 9.89 10.89
CA ASN A 47 -3.48 9.81 9.59
C ASN A 47 -2.09 9.17 9.74
N ASN A 48 -2.05 7.85 9.83
CA ASN A 48 -0.81 7.11 10.08
C ASN A 48 0.23 7.30 8.98
N ASP A 49 -0.19 7.48 7.73
CA ASP A 49 0.71 7.66 6.59
C ASP A 49 1.55 8.94 6.73
N LEU A 50 0.96 9.97 7.35
CA LEU A 50 1.63 11.24 7.61
C LEU A 50 2.81 11.12 8.57
N LEU A 51 2.84 10.07 9.42
CA LEU A 51 3.93 9.84 10.38
C LEU A 51 5.28 9.62 9.72
N SER A 52 5.31 9.18 8.47
CA SER A 52 6.56 9.10 7.71
C SER A 52 7.24 10.46 7.53
N PHE A 53 6.46 11.54 7.59
CA PHE A 53 6.95 12.90 7.50
C PHE A 53 7.06 13.60 8.87
N THR A 54 6.12 13.35 9.79
CA THR A 54 6.09 14.03 11.09
C THR A 54 6.84 13.29 12.18
N ARG A 55 6.92 11.96 12.13
CA ARG A 55 7.60 11.08 13.10
C ARG A 55 8.38 9.96 12.39
N PRO A 56 9.33 10.33 11.50
CA PRO A 56 10.14 9.34 10.78
C PRO A 56 10.92 8.41 11.71
N ASP A 57 11.23 8.85 12.93
CA ASP A 57 11.86 8.04 13.97
C ASP A 57 11.02 6.80 14.33
N VAL A 58 9.71 6.97 14.48
CA VAL A 58 8.76 5.89 14.79
C VAL A 58 8.69 4.90 13.64
N ILE A 59 8.53 5.39 12.41
CA ILE A 59 8.38 4.54 11.23
C ILE A 59 9.68 3.74 10.97
N LYS A 60 10.85 4.37 11.05
CA LYS A 60 12.15 3.69 10.96
C LYS A 60 12.29 2.58 12.00
N ALA A 61 11.92 2.86 13.25
CA ALA A 61 12.00 1.89 14.32
C ALA A 61 11.09 0.68 14.08
N ILE A 62 9.89 0.87 13.52
CA ILE A 62 8.98 -0.22 13.17
C ILE A 62 9.55 -1.07 12.03
N HIS A 63 10.01 -0.45 10.95
CA HIS A 63 10.65 -1.17 9.85
C HIS A 63 11.82 -2.01 10.33
N ARG A 64 12.66 -1.44 11.21
CA ARG A 64 13.79 -2.16 11.81
C ARG A 64 13.34 -3.38 12.62
N GLN A 65 12.29 -3.23 13.45
CA GLN A 65 11.74 -4.34 14.23
C GLN A 65 11.25 -5.49 13.34
N TYR A 66 10.61 -5.20 12.20
CA TYR A 66 10.19 -6.24 11.27
C TYR A 66 11.38 -6.95 10.62
N PHE A 67 12.42 -6.24 10.22
CA PHE A 67 13.63 -6.87 9.69
C PHE A 67 14.37 -7.70 10.75
N ASP A 68 14.43 -7.23 11.98
CA ASP A 68 15.06 -7.94 13.11
C ASP A 68 14.26 -9.21 13.45
N ALA A 69 12.93 -9.21 13.28
CA ALA A 69 12.07 -10.38 13.39
C ALA A 69 12.23 -11.35 12.21
N GLY A 70 12.92 -10.98 11.14
CA GLY A 70 13.26 -11.86 10.04
C GLY A 70 12.58 -11.55 8.70
N ALA A 71 11.78 -10.50 8.57
CA ALA A 71 11.18 -10.10 7.30
C ALA A 71 12.25 -9.92 6.21
N ASP A 72 11.89 -10.27 4.99
CA ASP A 72 12.69 -10.05 3.79
C ASP A 72 12.23 -8.81 3.01
N ILE A 73 10.93 -8.53 3.09
CA ILE A 73 10.26 -7.43 2.41
C ILE A 73 9.51 -6.63 3.48
N ILE A 74 9.64 -5.31 3.45
CA ILE A 74 8.80 -4.39 4.23
C ILE A 74 7.93 -3.56 3.30
N GLU A 75 6.75 -3.21 3.78
CA GLU A 75 5.80 -2.33 3.11
C GLU A 75 6.04 -0.87 3.52
N THR A 76 5.90 0.06 2.57
CA THR A 76 5.91 1.49 2.90
C THR A 76 4.68 1.86 3.74
N ASN A 77 4.79 2.88 4.58
CA ASN A 77 3.67 3.39 5.38
C ASN A 77 2.78 4.32 4.53
N THR A 78 2.10 3.76 3.51
CA THR A 78 1.36 4.49 2.48
C THR A 78 0.01 3.85 2.13
N PHE A 79 -0.59 3.15 3.08
CA PHE A 79 -1.85 2.44 2.90
C PHE A 79 -2.98 3.33 2.36
N SER A 80 -3.07 4.57 2.84
CA SER A 80 -4.04 5.57 2.42
C SER A 80 -3.39 6.70 1.60
N GLY A 81 -2.28 6.42 0.92
CA GLY A 81 -1.42 7.40 0.27
C GLY A 81 -1.95 7.97 -1.07
N THR A 82 -3.26 8.03 -1.27
CA THR A 82 -3.89 8.65 -2.46
C THR A 82 -4.50 10.01 -2.13
N THR A 83 -4.60 10.89 -3.12
CA THR A 83 -5.32 12.18 -2.98
C THR A 83 -6.78 11.99 -2.58
N ILE A 84 -7.39 10.87 -2.96
CA ILE A 84 -8.77 10.54 -2.63
C ILE A 84 -8.92 10.25 -1.14
N ALA A 85 -8.03 9.45 -0.56
CA ALA A 85 -8.08 9.11 0.86
C ALA A 85 -7.60 10.28 1.74
N GLN A 86 -6.56 11.01 1.32
CA GLN A 86 -6.01 12.14 2.06
C GLN A 86 -6.91 13.38 2.05
N ALA A 87 -7.89 13.45 1.15
CA ALA A 87 -8.93 14.48 1.16
C ALA A 87 -9.75 14.49 2.46
N ASP A 88 -9.86 13.37 3.16
CA ASP A 88 -10.54 13.30 4.47
C ASP A 88 -9.83 14.16 5.54
N TYR A 89 -8.53 14.40 5.35
CA TYR A 89 -7.69 15.25 6.21
C TYR A 89 -7.43 16.63 5.59
N ASP A 90 -8.05 16.97 4.45
CA ASP A 90 -7.83 18.22 3.72
C ASP A 90 -6.36 18.41 3.29
N LEU A 91 -5.71 17.31 2.95
CA LEU A 91 -4.34 17.28 2.44
C LEU A 91 -4.34 17.17 0.91
N GLY A 92 -3.81 18.19 0.25
CA GLY A 92 -3.71 18.26 -1.20
C GLY A 92 -2.58 17.40 -1.77
N GLN A 93 -2.45 17.47 -3.11
CA GLN A 93 -1.50 16.66 -3.88
C GLN A 93 -0.06 16.79 -3.39
N GLU A 94 0.38 17.96 -3.00
CA GLU A 94 1.75 18.21 -2.51
C GLU A 94 2.09 17.39 -1.27
N TRP A 95 1.12 17.24 -0.35
CA TRP A 95 1.28 16.42 0.86
C TRP A 95 1.26 14.94 0.53
N VAL A 96 0.40 14.53 -0.38
CA VAL A 96 0.31 13.15 -0.85
C VAL A 96 1.61 12.73 -1.53
N ASP A 97 2.18 13.58 -2.38
CA ASP A 97 3.49 13.35 -3.00
C ASP A 97 4.58 13.17 -1.96
N LEU A 98 4.62 14.05 -0.96
CA LEU A 98 5.61 14.01 0.12
C LEU A 98 5.46 12.76 0.99
N ILE A 99 4.23 12.39 1.39
CA ILE A 99 3.95 11.17 2.18
C ILE A 99 4.50 9.95 1.46
N ASN A 100 4.16 9.75 0.19
CA ASN A 100 4.58 8.58 -0.57
C ASN A 100 6.11 8.55 -0.79
N TYR A 101 6.70 9.67 -1.15
CA TYR A 101 8.13 9.77 -1.39
C TYR A 101 8.95 9.51 -0.10
N GLU A 102 8.63 10.20 0.99
CA GLU A 102 9.37 10.05 2.26
C GLU A 102 9.15 8.67 2.90
N SER A 103 7.95 8.09 2.79
CA SER A 103 7.70 6.72 3.25
C SER A 103 8.58 5.70 2.53
N ALA A 104 8.65 5.79 1.20
CA ALA A 104 9.48 4.90 0.40
C ALA A 104 10.97 5.08 0.71
N LYS A 105 11.44 6.33 0.80
CA LYS A 105 12.81 6.68 1.13
C LYS A 105 13.24 6.14 2.50
N ILE A 106 12.40 6.33 3.53
CA ILE A 106 12.66 5.81 4.87
C ILE A 106 12.76 4.29 4.87
N ALA A 107 11.83 3.60 4.21
CA ALA A 107 11.85 2.16 4.10
C ALA A 107 13.11 1.68 3.37
N ARG A 108 13.52 2.36 2.29
CA ARG A 108 14.75 2.06 1.54
C ARG A 108 16.00 2.25 2.40
N GLU A 109 16.10 3.35 3.13
CA GLU A 109 17.23 3.62 4.04
C GLU A 109 17.40 2.46 5.05
N VAL A 110 16.33 2.05 5.73
CA VAL A 110 16.39 0.95 6.70
C VAL A 110 16.72 -0.38 6.04
N ALA A 111 16.17 -0.66 4.85
CA ALA A 111 16.46 -1.88 4.12
C ALA A 111 17.93 -1.95 3.66
N ASP A 112 18.51 -0.83 3.24
CA ASP A 112 19.93 -0.74 2.86
C ASP A 112 20.85 -0.94 4.06
N GLU A 113 20.54 -0.30 5.19
CA GLU A 113 21.29 -0.49 6.44
C GLU A 113 21.30 -1.96 6.88
N VAL A 114 20.15 -2.61 6.88
CA VAL A 114 20.05 -4.02 7.31
C VAL A 114 20.70 -4.96 6.29
N THR A 115 20.60 -4.66 5.00
CA THR A 115 21.29 -5.43 3.96
C THR A 115 22.81 -5.30 4.09
N ALA A 116 23.32 -4.11 4.41
CA ALA A 116 24.76 -3.88 4.63
C ALA A 116 25.30 -4.72 5.79
N LEU A 117 24.50 -4.95 6.84
CA LEU A 117 24.86 -5.82 7.97
C LEU A 117 24.89 -7.32 7.59
N ASN A 118 24.09 -7.72 6.63
CA ASN A 118 24.05 -9.11 6.14
C ASN A 118 23.76 -9.17 4.62
N PRO A 119 24.77 -8.95 3.76
CA PRO A 119 24.59 -8.93 2.30
C PRO A 119 24.11 -10.27 1.70
N ALA A 120 24.28 -11.37 2.41
CA ALA A 120 23.77 -12.69 1.99
C ALA A 120 22.24 -12.78 2.09
N LYS A 121 21.61 -11.90 2.87
CA LYS A 121 20.15 -11.79 3.01
C LYS A 121 19.69 -10.37 2.66
N PRO A 122 19.63 -9.98 1.38
CA PRO A 122 19.19 -8.65 0.97
C PRO A 122 17.73 -8.40 1.36
N ARG A 123 17.41 -7.13 1.64
CA ARG A 123 16.08 -6.66 2.03
C ARG A 123 15.45 -5.86 0.91
N PHE A 124 14.15 -5.98 0.79
CA PHE A 124 13.36 -5.34 -0.26
C PHE A 124 12.30 -4.42 0.34
N VAL A 125 11.88 -3.45 -0.46
CA VAL A 125 10.82 -2.49 -0.12
C VAL A 125 9.69 -2.62 -1.11
N ALA A 126 8.49 -2.92 -0.61
CA ALA A 126 7.25 -2.91 -1.35
C ALA A 126 6.55 -1.55 -1.18
N GLY A 127 6.29 -0.86 -2.28
CA GLY A 127 5.46 0.33 -2.29
C GLY A 127 4.00 -0.06 -2.12
N ALA A 128 3.45 0.15 -0.92
CA ALA A 128 2.10 -0.23 -0.58
C ALA A 128 1.07 0.76 -1.16
N MET A 129 0.11 0.23 -1.92
CA MET A 129 -1.02 0.94 -2.50
C MET A 129 -2.30 0.29 -1.99
N GLY A 130 -2.87 0.86 -0.94
CA GLY A 130 -4.09 0.33 -0.33
C GLY A 130 -5.37 0.74 -1.06
N PRO A 131 -6.53 0.31 -0.56
CA PRO A 131 -7.82 0.68 -1.12
C PRO A 131 -8.13 2.15 -0.86
N THR A 132 -8.99 2.72 -1.69
CA THR A 132 -9.56 4.03 -1.41
C THR A 132 -10.88 3.92 -0.61
N ASN A 133 -11.30 5.02 0.01
CA ASN A 133 -12.60 5.15 0.65
C ASN A 133 -13.77 5.33 -0.37
N ARG A 134 -13.49 5.16 -1.66
CA ARG A 134 -14.48 5.18 -2.76
C ARG A 134 -14.39 3.88 -3.55
N THR A 135 -15.54 3.36 -3.96
CA THR A 135 -15.65 2.14 -4.76
C THR A 135 -16.22 2.42 -6.14
N LEU A 136 -15.73 1.70 -7.15
CA LEU A 136 -16.22 1.79 -8.52
C LEU A 136 -17.41 0.85 -8.78
N SER A 137 -17.47 -0.28 -8.05
CA SER A 137 -18.48 -1.31 -8.30
C SER A 137 -19.77 -1.12 -7.50
N ILE A 138 -19.70 -0.37 -6.38
CA ILE A 138 -20.80 -0.26 -5.42
C ILE A 138 -21.26 1.18 -5.31
N SER A 139 -22.56 1.43 -5.41
CA SER A 139 -23.14 2.74 -5.12
C SER A 139 -23.12 3.01 -3.62
N PRO A 140 -22.69 4.19 -3.17
CA PRO A 140 -22.87 4.60 -1.77
C PRO A 140 -24.30 5.06 -1.49
N ASP A 141 -25.15 5.27 -2.50
CA ASP A 141 -26.55 5.62 -2.37
C ASP A 141 -27.44 4.40 -2.67
N VAL A 142 -28.12 3.91 -1.65
CA VAL A 142 -29.04 2.75 -1.78
C VAL A 142 -30.25 3.02 -2.67
N ASN A 143 -30.62 4.30 -2.86
CA ASN A 143 -31.76 4.69 -3.70
C ASN A 143 -31.36 4.95 -5.16
N ASP A 144 -30.06 5.07 -5.43
CA ASP A 144 -29.51 5.16 -6.81
C ASP A 144 -28.39 4.14 -7.02
N PRO A 145 -28.73 2.91 -7.38
CA PRO A 145 -27.74 1.85 -7.62
C PRO A 145 -26.78 2.13 -8.78
N GLY A 146 -27.13 3.06 -9.67
CA GLY A 146 -26.30 3.49 -10.80
C GLY A 146 -25.24 4.54 -10.42
N TYR A 147 -25.42 5.23 -9.31
CA TYR A 147 -24.50 6.29 -8.89
C TYR A 147 -23.12 5.74 -8.53
N ARG A 148 -22.10 6.48 -8.90
CA ARG A 148 -20.71 6.25 -8.51
C ARG A 148 -20.10 7.53 -7.96
N ALA A 149 -19.49 7.42 -6.77
CA ALA A 149 -18.85 8.57 -6.11
C ALA A 149 -17.49 8.95 -6.73
N ILE A 150 -16.99 8.11 -7.63
CA ILE A 150 -15.71 8.32 -8.33
C ILE A 150 -15.75 7.60 -9.68
N LEU A 151 -14.99 8.09 -10.66
CA LEU A 151 -14.83 7.44 -11.95
C LEU A 151 -13.54 6.63 -12.01
N PHE A 152 -13.46 5.70 -12.98
CA PHE A 152 -12.28 4.86 -13.19
C PHE A 152 -11.02 5.69 -13.43
N ASP A 153 -11.11 6.70 -14.30
CA ASP A 153 -9.98 7.54 -14.67
C ASP A 153 -9.48 8.41 -13.50
N ASP A 154 -10.37 8.81 -12.58
CA ASP A 154 -9.97 9.53 -11.37
C ASP A 154 -9.12 8.64 -10.45
N LEU A 155 -9.51 7.37 -10.32
CA LEU A 155 -8.73 6.38 -9.56
C LEU A 155 -7.39 6.07 -10.25
N VAL A 156 -7.38 5.93 -11.57
CA VAL A 156 -6.14 5.73 -12.34
C VAL A 156 -5.17 6.88 -12.08
N ALA A 157 -5.65 8.12 -12.17
CA ALA A 157 -4.82 9.30 -11.92
C ALA A 157 -4.23 9.30 -10.49
N ALA A 158 -5.05 9.01 -9.47
CA ALA A 158 -4.62 8.98 -8.08
C ALA A 158 -3.60 7.86 -7.80
N TYR A 159 -3.85 6.65 -8.28
CA TYR A 159 -2.91 5.53 -8.12
C TYR A 159 -1.61 5.72 -8.91
N LYS A 160 -1.68 6.31 -10.09
CA LYS A 160 -0.50 6.61 -10.91
C LYS A 160 0.42 7.61 -10.22
N GLN A 161 -0.17 8.66 -9.62
CA GLN A 161 0.55 9.63 -8.80
C GLN A 161 1.25 8.94 -7.62
N GLN A 162 0.52 8.13 -6.86
CA GLN A 162 1.05 7.37 -5.73
C GLN A 162 2.21 6.47 -6.16
N ALA A 163 2.02 5.61 -7.17
CA ALA A 163 3.03 4.70 -7.66
C ALA A 163 4.30 5.43 -8.12
N ARG A 164 4.15 6.59 -8.80
CA ARG A 164 5.28 7.41 -9.24
C ARG A 164 6.14 7.85 -8.05
N LYS A 165 5.53 8.36 -6.99
CA LYS A 165 6.25 8.85 -5.81
C LYS A 165 6.90 7.72 -5.01
N LEU A 166 6.26 6.57 -4.93
CA LEU A 166 6.85 5.37 -4.34
C LEU A 166 8.10 4.91 -5.11
N ILE A 167 8.04 4.88 -6.44
CA ILE A 167 9.19 4.53 -7.29
C ILE A 167 10.31 5.56 -7.16
N GLU A 168 10.00 6.85 -7.19
CA GLU A 168 10.96 7.94 -6.99
C GLU A 168 11.64 7.85 -5.61
N GLY A 169 10.93 7.38 -4.58
CA GLY A 169 11.45 7.17 -3.23
C GLY A 169 12.28 5.89 -3.06
N GLY A 170 12.33 5.01 -4.08
CA GLY A 170 13.27 3.89 -4.14
C GLY A 170 12.71 2.53 -3.78
N VAL A 171 11.42 2.26 -4.00
CA VAL A 171 10.85 0.91 -3.81
C VAL A 171 11.39 -0.08 -4.84
N ASP A 172 11.46 -1.36 -4.46
CA ASP A 172 11.88 -2.46 -5.34
C ASP A 172 10.73 -3.07 -6.12
N LEU A 173 9.51 -2.99 -5.57
CA LEU A 173 8.29 -3.56 -6.15
C LEU A 173 7.06 -2.74 -5.71
N ILE A 174 5.94 -2.94 -6.38
CA ILE A 174 4.63 -2.38 -6.01
C ILE A 174 3.77 -3.48 -5.40
N LEU A 175 3.08 -3.16 -4.31
CA LEU A 175 2.07 -4.02 -3.67
C LEU A 175 0.72 -3.31 -3.69
N ILE A 176 -0.23 -3.84 -4.46
CA ILE A 176 -1.63 -3.39 -4.42
C ILE A 176 -2.35 -4.30 -3.44
N GLU A 177 -2.74 -3.75 -2.29
CA GLU A 177 -3.19 -4.55 -1.15
C GLU A 177 -4.62 -4.26 -0.70
N THR A 178 -5.16 -5.21 0.08
CA THR A 178 -6.45 -5.09 0.77
C THR A 178 -7.60 -4.81 -0.19
N ILE A 179 -7.56 -5.48 -1.34
CA ILE A 179 -8.53 -5.27 -2.41
C ILE A 179 -9.84 -5.93 -2.06
N PHE A 180 -10.89 -5.13 -1.89
CA PHE A 180 -12.26 -5.58 -1.71
C PHE A 180 -13.18 -5.20 -2.88
N ASP A 181 -12.72 -4.33 -3.80
CA ASP A 181 -13.38 -4.02 -5.07
C ASP A 181 -12.42 -4.30 -6.24
N THR A 182 -12.75 -5.30 -7.06
CA THR A 182 -11.90 -5.72 -8.17
C THR A 182 -11.76 -4.66 -9.26
N LEU A 183 -12.73 -3.77 -9.44
CA LEU A 183 -12.63 -2.69 -10.42
C LEU A 183 -11.64 -1.61 -9.95
N ASN A 184 -11.58 -1.32 -8.64
CA ASN A 184 -10.55 -0.46 -8.07
C ASN A 184 -9.14 -1.06 -8.29
N ALA A 185 -8.99 -2.38 -8.12
CA ALA A 185 -7.72 -3.05 -8.39
C ALA A 185 -7.32 -2.96 -9.87
N LYS A 186 -8.28 -3.08 -10.79
CA LYS A 186 -8.01 -2.89 -12.22
C LYS A 186 -7.55 -1.47 -12.53
N ALA A 187 -8.13 -0.46 -11.89
CA ALA A 187 -7.67 0.93 -12.02
C ALA A 187 -6.24 1.10 -11.52
N ALA A 188 -5.88 0.47 -10.39
CA ALA A 188 -4.52 0.50 -9.86
C ALA A 188 -3.52 -0.21 -10.78
N LEU A 189 -3.86 -1.40 -11.31
CA LEU A 189 -3.01 -2.11 -12.27
C LEU A 189 -2.83 -1.33 -13.56
N PHE A 190 -3.90 -0.75 -14.09
CA PHE A 190 -3.85 0.10 -15.29
C PHE A 190 -2.96 1.34 -15.07
N ALA A 191 -3.09 1.99 -13.92
CA ALA A 191 -2.25 3.13 -13.52
C ALA A 191 -0.77 2.76 -13.47
N VAL A 192 -0.44 1.59 -12.92
CA VAL A 192 0.93 1.07 -12.84
C VAL A 192 1.49 0.74 -14.22
N ASP A 193 0.69 0.12 -15.10
CA ASP A 193 1.13 -0.22 -16.45
C ASP A 193 1.40 1.02 -17.29
N GLU A 194 0.49 2.00 -17.28
CA GLU A 194 0.71 3.31 -17.91
C GLU A 194 1.98 4.00 -17.39
N LEU A 195 2.18 3.99 -16.07
CA LEU A 195 3.38 4.58 -15.48
C LEU A 195 4.65 3.89 -15.97
N TYR A 196 4.63 2.55 -16.08
CA TYR A 196 5.78 1.79 -16.57
C TYR A 196 6.11 2.09 -18.02
N GLU A 197 5.10 2.33 -18.86
CA GLU A 197 5.31 2.80 -20.24
C GLU A 197 5.94 4.19 -20.27
N GLU A 198 5.47 5.12 -19.42
CA GLU A 198 6.02 6.48 -19.35
C GLU A 198 7.48 6.52 -18.89
N ILE A 199 7.84 5.72 -17.86
CA ILE A 199 9.21 5.73 -17.31
C ILE A 199 10.16 4.76 -18.01
N GLY A 200 9.65 3.90 -18.91
CA GLY A 200 10.43 2.92 -19.65
C GLY A 200 11.04 1.81 -18.78
N LYS A 201 10.47 1.57 -17.60
CA LYS A 201 10.97 0.56 -16.65
C LYS A 201 9.80 -0.13 -15.93
N LYS A 202 9.84 -1.47 -15.84
CA LYS A 202 8.87 -2.28 -15.10
C LYS A 202 9.45 -2.74 -13.76
N TYR A 203 8.62 -2.66 -12.72
CA TYR A 203 8.90 -3.19 -11.39
C TYR A 203 7.99 -4.41 -11.15
N PRO A 204 8.40 -5.40 -10.33
CA PRO A 204 7.53 -6.49 -9.94
C PRO A 204 6.28 -5.95 -9.25
N VAL A 205 5.12 -6.57 -9.52
CA VAL A 205 3.84 -6.21 -8.90
C VAL A 205 3.32 -7.40 -8.10
N MET A 206 3.00 -7.16 -6.85
CA MET A 206 2.25 -8.07 -5.98
C MET A 206 0.83 -7.53 -5.82
N ILE A 207 -0.14 -8.43 -5.65
CA ILE A 207 -1.53 -8.06 -5.41
C ILE A 207 -2.11 -8.91 -4.28
N SER A 208 -2.91 -8.30 -3.41
CA SER A 208 -3.52 -8.97 -2.27
C SER A 208 -4.98 -8.56 -2.11
N GLY A 209 -5.88 -9.55 -2.21
CA GLY A 209 -7.32 -9.36 -2.05
C GLY A 209 -7.79 -9.55 -0.62
N THR A 210 -8.99 -9.07 -0.33
CA THR A 210 -9.63 -9.23 0.97
C THR A 210 -10.97 -9.92 0.82
N ILE A 211 -11.07 -11.09 1.44
CA ILE A 211 -12.34 -11.82 1.58
C ILE A 211 -13.04 -11.27 2.82
N THR A 212 -14.18 -10.63 2.61
CA THR A 212 -14.81 -9.79 3.64
C THR A 212 -15.60 -10.58 4.68
N ASP A 213 -16.03 -11.80 4.35
CA ASP A 213 -16.84 -12.63 5.24
C ASP A 213 -16.70 -14.13 4.94
N ALA A 214 -17.41 -14.94 5.72
CA ALA A 214 -17.43 -16.40 5.60
C ALA A 214 -18.07 -16.92 4.30
N SER A 215 -18.63 -16.06 3.43
CA SER A 215 -19.14 -16.46 2.10
C SER A 215 -18.00 -16.72 1.10
N GLY A 216 -16.75 -16.39 1.46
CA GLY A 216 -15.61 -16.55 0.58
C GLY A 216 -15.54 -15.54 -0.56
N ARG A 217 -16.17 -14.36 -0.38
CA ARG A 217 -16.26 -13.32 -1.41
C ARG A 217 -15.62 -12.01 -0.97
N THR A 218 -15.12 -11.26 -1.95
CA THR A 218 -14.81 -9.84 -1.80
C THR A 218 -16.09 -9.02 -1.61
N LEU A 219 -15.98 -7.77 -1.18
CA LEU A 219 -17.14 -6.88 -1.04
C LEU A 219 -17.88 -6.67 -2.36
N SER A 220 -17.16 -6.63 -3.48
CA SER A 220 -17.75 -6.54 -4.83
C SER A 220 -18.29 -7.88 -5.37
N GLY A 221 -18.29 -8.94 -4.55
CA GLY A 221 -18.98 -10.21 -4.80
C GLY A 221 -18.15 -11.32 -5.47
N GLN A 222 -16.87 -11.08 -5.79
CA GLN A 222 -16.02 -12.07 -6.43
C GLN A 222 -15.54 -13.13 -5.41
N THR A 223 -15.58 -14.39 -5.84
CA THR A 223 -14.85 -15.47 -5.15
C THR A 223 -13.34 -15.29 -5.32
N THR A 224 -12.54 -15.98 -4.52
CA THR A 224 -11.07 -15.97 -4.64
C THR A 224 -10.61 -16.33 -6.06
N GLU A 225 -11.23 -17.34 -6.67
CA GLU A 225 -10.92 -17.74 -8.05
C GLU A 225 -11.29 -16.65 -9.07
N ALA A 226 -12.47 -16.03 -8.93
CA ALA A 226 -12.90 -14.95 -9.80
C ALA A 226 -12.00 -13.73 -9.66
N PHE A 227 -11.53 -13.41 -8.44
CA PHE A 227 -10.54 -12.38 -8.19
C PHE A 227 -9.22 -12.71 -8.90
N LEU A 228 -8.68 -13.93 -8.72
CA LEU A 228 -7.46 -14.39 -9.37
C LEU A 228 -7.53 -14.21 -10.89
N ILE A 229 -8.58 -14.76 -11.53
CA ILE A 229 -8.78 -14.68 -12.98
C ILE A 229 -8.88 -13.21 -13.44
N SER A 230 -9.58 -12.37 -12.69
CA SER A 230 -9.76 -10.95 -13.02
C SER A 230 -8.44 -10.17 -13.05
N MET A 231 -7.41 -10.61 -12.30
CA MET A 231 -6.13 -9.91 -12.14
C MET A 231 -5.03 -10.44 -13.06
N GLN A 232 -5.19 -11.60 -13.69
CA GLN A 232 -4.15 -12.28 -14.49
C GLN A 232 -3.81 -11.61 -15.84
N HIS A 233 -4.47 -10.52 -16.19
CA HIS A 233 -4.17 -9.78 -17.42
C HIS A 233 -2.83 -9.01 -17.36
N MET A 234 -2.27 -8.82 -16.19
CA MET A 234 -0.94 -8.23 -15.96
C MET A 234 0.01 -9.27 -15.37
N PRO A 235 1.29 -9.31 -15.78
CA PRO A 235 2.29 -10.17 -15.14
C PRO A 235 2.48 -9.78 -13.68
N LEU A 236 2.11 -10.66 -12.75
CA LEU A 236 2.22 -10.45 -11.31
C LEU A 236 3.36 -11.31 -10.74
N LEU A 237 4.09 -10.75 -9.77
CA LEU A 237 5.07 -11.48 -8.96
C LEU A 237 4.37 -12.46 -8.03
N SER A 238 3.29 -12.03 -7.42
CA SER A 238 2.44 -12.86 -6.57
C SER A 238 1.01 -12.35 -6.53
N ILE A 239 0.10 -13.27 -6.21
CA ILE A 239 -1.28 -12.98 -5.85
C ILE A 239 -1.59 -13.64 -4.51
N GLY A 240 -2.26 -12.94 -3.62
CA GLY A 240 -2.53 -13.40 -2.26
C GLY A 240 -3.78 -12.81 -1.66
N LEU A 241 -3.97 -13.07 -0.38
CA LEU A 241 -5.08 -12.57 0.42
C LEU A 241 -4.56 -12.00 1.73
N ASN A 242 -5.19 -10.95 2.25
CA ASN A 242 -4.89 -10.36 3.56
C ASN A 242 -6.16 -9.83 4.23
N CYS A 243 -6.03 -9.46 5.51
CA CYS A 243 -7.07 -8.87 6.35
C CYS A 243 -8.33 -9.74 6.56
N ALA A 244 -9.31 -9.17 7.26
CA ALA A 244 -10.65 -9.66 7.60
C ALA A 244 -10.69 -11.04 8.26
N LEU A 245 -10.15 -12.07 7.65
CA LEU A 245 -10.19 -13.44 8.14
C LEU A 245 -8.79 -13.97 8.46
N GLY A 246 -8.71 -14.92 9.40
CA GLY A 246 -7.45 -15.63 9.70
C GLY A 246 -7.06 -16.60 8.59
N ALA A 247 -5.77 -16.99 8.55
CA ALA A 247 -5.20 -17.81 7.49
C ALA A 247 -5.95 -19.14 7.25
N SER A 248 -6.50 -19.76 8.29
CA SER A 248 -7.27 -21.01 8.16
C SER A 248 -8.59 -20.80 7.40
N ALA A 249 -9.22 -19.64 7.53
CA ALA A 249 -10.46 -19.30 6.84
C ALA A 249 -10.23 -18.73 5.42
N LEU A 250 -9.00 -18.28 5.14
CA LEU A 250 -8.59 -17.82 3.81
C LEU A 250 -8.10 -18.95 2.90
N ARG A 251 -7.87 -20.15 3.46
CA ARG A 251 -7.53 -21.34 2.67
C ARG A 251 -8.78 -21.85 1.97
N PRO A 252 -8.76 -22.02 0.62
CA PRO A 252 -9.88 -22.61 -0.11
C PRO A 252 -10.10 -24.08 0.24
#